data_bae9197a629973dbb0a4eff57b7a6f5a
#
_entry.id   bae9197a629973dbb0a4eff57b7a6f5a
#
_cell.length_a   1.000
_cell.length_b   1.000
_cell.length_c   1.000
_cell.angle_alpha   90.00
_cell.angle_beta   90.00
_cell.angle_gamma   90.00
#
_symmetry.space_group_name_H-M   'P 1'
#
loop_
_entity.id
_entity.type
_entity.pdbx_description
1 polymer ?
#
loop_
_entity_poly.entity_id
_entity_poly.type
_entity_poly.pdbx_seq_one_letter_code
_entity_poly.pdbx_strand_id
1 'polypeptide(L)'
;SRIDYQLLPTRFGELLTAWNADGELCFAAFTTYRGRERVMRELATLFPAAALREVDDRRSVFDEPPAAILLAGTPFRHDVWRALLEIPYGQTVTYARLAELAGHPRAVRAVGTAVGSNPICHIVPCHRVVPAAGGTGNYHGGAEIKKALLIEEKARIK
;
A
#
# COMPACT_ATOMS: atom_id res chain seq x y z
N SER A 1 -17.30 8.94 13.47
CA SER A 1 -15.92 9.28 13.10
C SER A 1 -15.89 9.83 11.67
N ARG A 2 -14.85 10.56 11.36
CA ARG A 2 -14.68 11.21 10.06
C ARG A 2 -13.34 10.78 9.45
N ILE A 3 -13.35 10.56 8.14
CA ILE A 3 -12.15 10.32 7.35
C ILE A 3 -12.14 11.32 6.21
N ASP A 4 -11.05 12.06 6.09
CA ASP A 4 -10.81 12.99 4.99
C ASP A 4 -10.02 12.25 3.91
N TYR A 5 -10.46 12.36 2.65
CA TYR A 5 -9.74 11.73 1.54
C TYR A 5 -9.46 12.74 0.43
N GLN A 6 -8.45 12.44 -0.38
CA GLN A 6 -8.01 13.30 -1.46
C GLN A 6 -7.58 12.46 -2.66
N LEU A 7 -7.92 12.91 -3.84
CA LEU A 7 -7.46 12.37 -5.11
C LEU A 7 -6.40 13.31 -5.66
N LEU A 8 -5.18 12.83 -5.82
CA LEU A 8 -4.06 13.66 -6.21
C LEU A 8 -3.26 12.98 -7.33
N PRO A 9 -2.96 13.71 -8.44
CA PRO A 9 -2.09 13.17 -9.46
C PRO A 9 -0.66 13.03 -8.93
N THR A 10 -0.02 11.91 -9.26
CA THR A 10 1.39 11.68 -8.96
C THR A 10 2.11 11.31 -10.24
N ARG A 11 3.44 11.24 -10.21
CA ARG A 11 4.21 10.80 -11.38
C ARG A 11 3.96 9.34 -11.77
N PHE A 12 3.30 8.57 -10.91
CA PHE A 12 2.94 7.17 -11.19
C PHE A 12 1.47 7.01 -11.57
N GLY A 13 0.65 8.03 -11.39
CA GLY A 13 -0.79 7.99 -11.61
C GLY A 13 -1.54 8.64 -10.46
N GLU A 14 -2.87 8.65 -10.55
CA GLU A 14 -3.71 9.23 -9.52
C GLU A 14 -3.71 8.35 -8.27
N LEU A 15 -3.46 8.98 -7.13
CA LEU A 15 -3.44 8.33 -5.82
C LEU A 15 -4.56 8.87 -4.95
N LEU A 16 -5.38 7.99 -4.40
CA LEU A 16 -6.32 8.33 -3.34
C LEU A 16 -5.63 8.10 -2.00
N THR A 17 -5.59 9.13 -1.16
CA THR A 17 -5.10 9.02 0.21
C THR A 17 -6.18 9.45 1.18
N ALA A 18 -6.21 8.84 2.37
CA ALA A 18 -7.21 9.16 3.38
C ALA A 18 -6.59 9.21 4.78
N TRP A 19 -7.08 10.16 5.59
CA TRP A 19 -6.61 10.41 6.94
C TRP A 19 -7.78 10.38 7.91
N ASN A 20 -7.53 9.82 9.10
CA ASN A 20 -8.52 9.84 10.18
C ASN A 20 -8.50 11.20 10.92
N ALA A 21 -9.36 11.32 11.94
CA ALA A 21 -9.48 12.57 12.70
C ALA A 21 -8.20 12.92 13.49
N ASP A 22 -7.36 11.93 13.78
CA ASP A 22 -6.08 12.15 14.47
C ASP A 22 -4.94 12.51 13.52
N GLY A 23 -5.23 12.65 12.24
CA GLY A 23 -4.23 13.00 11.22
C GLY A 23 -3.36 11.84 10.77
N GLU A 24 -3.71 10.62 11.13
CA GLU A 24 -2.98 9.44 10.69
C GLU A 24 -3.42 9.02 9.29
N LEU A 25 -2.45 8.70 8.43
CA LEU A 25 -2.75 8.12 7.11
C LEU A 25 -3.30 6.71 7.32
N CYS A 26 -4.50 6.45 6.84
CA CYS A 26 -5.17 5.16 7.04
C CYS A 26 -5.50 4.42 5.74
N PHE A 27 -5.30 5.05 4.59
CA PHE A 27 -5.56 4.44 3.30
C PHE A 27 -4.77 5.17 2.21
N ALA A 28 -4.21 4.42 1.27
CA ALA A 28 -3.58 4.95 0.07
C ALA A 28 -3.66 3.91 -1.05
N ALA A 29 -4.22 4.29 -2.18
CA ALA A 29 -4.36 3.39 -3.32
C ALA A 29 -4.37 4.16 -4.64
N PHE A 30 -3.69 3.64 -5.64
CA PHE A 30 -3.76 4.18 -7.00
C PHE A 30 -5.11 3.82 -7.62
N THR A 31 -5.70 4.78 -8.35
CA THR A 31 -7.06 4.63 -8.89
C THR A 31 -7.10 4.25 -10.36
N THR A 32 -5.99 4.43 -11.11
CA THR A 32 -5.99 4.27 -12.57
C THR A 32 -6.31 2.85 -13.03
N TYR A 33 -5.76 1.85 -12.37
CA TYR A 33 -5.96 0.45 -12.78
C TYR A 33 -7.35 -0.08 -12.40
N ARG A 34 -7.76 0.15 -11.14
CA ARG A 34 -9.03 -0.37 -10.62
C ARG A 34 -10.21 0.58 -10.82
N GLY A 35 -9.94 1.88 -11.01
CA GLY A 35 -10.95 2.92 -11.12
C GLY A 35 -11.29 3.54 -9.78
N ARG A 36 -11.66 4.84 -9.81
CA ARG A 36 -12.00 5.61 -8.61
C ARG A 36 -13.13 4.97 -7.80
N GLU A 37 -14.19 4.54 -8.50
CA GLU A 37 -15.39 4.00 -7.86
C GLU A 37 -15.08 2.77 -7.03
N ARG A 38 -14.28 1.85 -7.58
CA ARG A 38 -13.89 0.62 -6.88
C ARG A 38 -13.00 0.93 -5.68
N VAL A 39 -12.04 1.83 -5.85
CA VAL A 39 -11.12 2.22 -4.76
C VAL A 39 -11.88 2.93 -3.65
N MET A 40 -12.84 3.79 -3.99
CA MET A 40 -13.71 4.44 -2.99
C MET A 40 -14.53 3.40 -2.21
N ARG A 41 -15.04 2.37 -2.88
CA ARG A 41 -15.75 1.28 -2.20
C ARG A 41 -14.85 0.51 -1.24
N GLU A 42 -13.60 0.31 -1.61
CA GLU A 42 -12.62 -0.34 -0.72
C GLU A 42 -12.39 0.48 0.54
N LEU A 43 -12.24 1.80 0.39
CA LEU A 43 -12.11 2.72 1.53
C LEU A 43 -13.35 2.65 2.43
N ALA A 44 -14.54 2.72 1.85
CA ALA A 44 -15.79 2.68 2.60
C ALA A 44 -15.99 1.34 3.32
N THR A 45 -15.56 0.24 2.71
CA THR A 45 -15.64 -1.09 3.30
C THR A 45 -14.68 -1.24 4.48
N LEU A 46 -13.50 -0.63 4.39
CA LEU A 46 -12.51 -0.69 5.45
C LEU A 46 -12.95 0.11 6.69
N PHE A 47 -13.67 1.21 6.48
CA PHE A 47 -14.15 2.09 7.56
C PHE A 47 -15.66 2.34 7.41
N PRO A 48 -16.49 1.30 7.64
CA PRO A 48 -17.92 1.39 7.32
C PRO A 48 -18.72 2.38 8.17
N ALA A 49 -18.22 2.74 9.35
CA ALA A 49 -18.89 3.69 10.24
C ALA A 49 -18.41 5.13 10.05
N ALA A 50 -17.42 5.36 9.19
CA ALA A 50 -16.85 6.69 9.02
C ALA A 50 -17.64 7.51 7.99
N ALA A 51 -17.76 8.82 8.26
CA ALA A 51 -18.20 9.79 7.27
C ALA A 51 -17.00 10.20 6.42
N LEU A 52 -17.09 10.02 5.10
CA LEU A 52 -16.02 10.33 4.17
C LEU A 52 -16.19 11.74 3.62
N ARG A 53 -15.15 12.55 3.69
CA ARG A 53 -15.16 13.93 3.21
C ARG A 53 -13.99 14.16 2.27
N GLU A 54 -14.25 14.66 1.07
CA GLU A 54 -13.19 15.02 0.13
C GLU A 54 -12.56 16.35 0.54
N VAL A 55 -11.21 16.38 0.53
CA VAL A 55 -10.41 17.58 0.83
C VAL A 55 -9.37 17.79 -0.27
N ASP A 56 -8.69 18.92 -0.26
CA ASP A 56 -7.67 19.26 -1.25
C ASP A 56 -6.44 19.95 -0.62
N ASP A 57 -6.28 19.82 0.69
CA ASP A 57 -5.30 20.56 1.48
C ASP A 57 -4.13 19.69 1.97
N ARG A 58 -4.02 18.47 1.50
CA ARG A 58 -2.95 17.53 1.91
C ARG A 58 -1.87 17.42 0.84
N ARG A 59 -0.64 17.22 1.28
CA ARG A 59 0.49 16.98 0.38
C ARG A 59 0.52 15.52 -0.07
N SER A 60 1.14 15.28 -1.22
CA SER A 60 1.40 13.94 -1.70
C SER A 60 2.33 13.19 -0.74
N VAL A 61 2.03 11.92 -0.47
CA VAL A 61 2.91 11.06 0.34
C VAL A 61 4.25 10.80 -0.33
N PHE A 62 4.36 11.08 -1.63
CA PHE A 62 5.63 11.02 -2.35
C PHE A 62 6.54 12.21 -2.07
N ASP A 63 5.95 13.36 -1.72
CA ASP A 63 6.69 14.58 -1.41
C ASP A 63 6.94 14.73 0.08
N GLU A 64 5.98 14.32 0.91
CA GLU A 64 6.07 14.44 2.36
C GLU A 64 5.52 13.17 3.00
N PRO A 65 6.40 12.32 3.59
CA PRO A 65 5.93 11.12 4.26
C PRO A 65 4.99 11.44 5.43
N PRO A 66 3.99 10.58 5.70
CA PRO A 66 3.09 10.82 6.82
C PRO A 66 3.83 10.71 8.15
N ALA A 67 3.44 11.55 9.12
CA ALA A 67 4.00 11.50 10.48
C ALA A 67 3.57 10.23 11.21
N ALA A 68 2.37 9.72 10.90
CA ALA A 68 1.84 8.51 11.52
C ALA A 68 0.89 7.80 10.56
N ILE A 69 0.81 6.47 10.70
CA ILE A 69 -0.12 5.65 9.92
C ILE A 69 -0.98 4.80 10.86
N LEU A 70 -2.20 4.51 10.43
CA LEU A 70 -3.09 3.55 11.07
C LEU A 70 -3.36 2.41 10.08
N LEU A 71 -2.97 1.20 10.44
CA LEU A 71 -3.19 0.00 9.62
C LEU A 71 -4.37 -0.79 10.19
N ALA A 72 -5.53 -0.69 9.54
CA ALA A 72 -6.71 -1.45 9.94
C ALA A 72 -6.67 -2.85 9.34
N GLY A 73 -6.60 -3.86 10.18
CA GLY A 73 -6.56 -5.25 9.73
C GLY A 73 -6.44 -6.24 10.88
N THR A 74 -6.39 -7.51 10.55
CA THR A 74 -6.26 -8.60 11.52
C THR A 74 -4.84 -8.70 12.07
N PRO A 75 -4.62 -9.39 13.21
CA PRO A 75 -3.27 -9.63 13.72
C PRO A 75 -2.34 -10.30 12.71
N PHE A 76 -2.84 -11.28 11.95
CA PHE A 76 -2.05 -11.93 10.92
C PHE A 76 -1.59 -10.94 9.84
N ARG A 77 -2.51 -10.10 9.37
CA ARG A 77 -2.20 -9.07 8.36
C ARG A 77 -1.18 -8.07 8.91
N HIS A 78 -1.30 -7.68 10.17
CA HIS A 78 -0.32 -6.79 10.80
C HIS A 78 1.07 -7.40 10.81
N ASP A 79 1.21 -8.70 11.09
CA ASP A 79 2.52 -9.38 11.03
C ASP A 79 3.12 -9.26 9.65
N VAL A 80 2.32 -9.46 8.60
CA VAL A 80 2.77 -9.37 7.21
C VAL A 80 3.15 -7.92 6.86
N TRP A 81 2.30 -6.96 7.20
CA TRP A 81 2.56 -5.55 6.87
C TRP A 81 3.76 -4.99 7.63
N ARG A 82 3.98 -5.40 8.88
CA ARG A 82 5.20 -5.05 9.61
C ARG A 82 6.45 -5.60 8.93
N ALA A 83 6.38 -6.84 8.44
CA ALA A 83 7.49 -7.42 7.69
C ALA A 83 7.77 -6.66 6.40
N LEU A 84 6.72 -6.18 5.72
CA LEU A 84 6.88 -5.32 4.52
C LEU A 84 7.66 -4.05 4.85
N LEU A 85 7.39 -3.43 5.99
CA LEU A 85 8.07 -2.20 6.42
C LEU A 85 9.57 -2.41 6.65
N GLU A 86 10.02 -3.63 6.85
CA GLU A 86 11.43 -3.96 7.05
C GLU A 86 12.19 -4.14 5.73
N ILE A 87 11.51 -4.19 4.59
CA ILE A 87 12.18 -4.36 3.29
C ILE A 87 12.80 -3.01 2.89
N PRO A 88 14.14 -2.95 2.75
CA PRO A 88 14.80 -1.69 2.43
C PRO A 88 14.42 -1.13 1.06
N TYR A 89 14.46 0.17 0.94
CA TYR A 89 14.31 0.88 -0.32
C TYR A 89 15.30 0.33 -1.35
N GLY A 90 14.83 0.06 -2.56
CA GLY A 90 15.67 -0.47 -3.64
C GLY A 90 15.88 -1.96 -3.62
N GLN A 91 15.31 -2.69 -2.64
CA GLN A 91 15.42 -4.14 -2.54
C GLN A 91 14.08 -4.81 -2.74
N THR A 92 14.11 -6.07 -3.14
CA THR A 92 12.91 -6.90 -3.27
C THR A 92 13.09 -8.21 -2.51
N VAL A 93 11.96 -8.82 -2.12
CA VAL A 93 11.94 -10.16 -1.53
C VAL A 93 10.88 -11.00 -2.25
N THR A 94 11.02 -12.32 -2.17
CA THR A 94 9.98 -13.25 -2.65
C THR A 94 8.88 -13.36 -1.60
N TYR A 95 7.72 -13.89 -2.01
CA TYR A 95 6.62 -14.17 -1.07
C TYR A 95 7.04 -15.17 0.01
N ALA A 96 7.83 -16.19 -0.35
CA ALA A 96 8.33 -17.17 0.62
C ALA A 96 9.24 -16.50 1.66
N ARG A 97 10.13 -15.62 1.21
CA ARG A 97 11.02 -14.90 2.13
C ARG A 97 10.23 -13.95 3.04
N LEU A 98 9.23 -13.27 2.50
CA LEU A 98 8.36 -12.41 3.30
C LEU A 98 7.62 -13.24 4.36
N ALA A 99 7.14 -14.42 4.00
CA ALA A 99 6.46 -15.31 4.95
C ALA A 99 7.38 -15.66 6.12
N GLU A 100 8.65 -15.96 5.85
CA GLU A 100 9.64 -16.20 6.90
C GLU A 100 9.83 -14.97 7.78
N LEU A 101 10.00 -13.80 7.18
CA LEU A 101 10.17 -12.53 7.90
C LEU A 101 8.96 -12.19 8.77
N ALA A 102 7.76 -12.54 8.32
CA ALA A 102 6.53 -12.30 9.04
C ALA A 102 6.27 -13.32 10.16
N GLY A 103 7.10 -14.37 10.26
CA GLY A 103 6.92 -15.43 11.25
C GLY A 103 5.89 -16.49 10.87
N HIS A 104 5.53 -16.57 9.58
CA HIS A 104 4.53 -17.51 9.06
C HIS A 104 5.06 -18.29 7.84
N PRO A 105 6.21 -18.99 7.96
CA PRO A 105 6.87 -19.58 6.79
C PRO A 105 6.06 -20.66 6.07
N ARG A 106 5.06 -21.24 6.73
CA ARG A 106 4.20 -22.27 6.14
C ARG A 106 2.93 -21.70 5.52
N ALA A 107 2.71 -20.39 5.63
CA ALA A 107 1.47 -19.74 5.19
C ALA A 107 1.72 -18.79 4.01
N VAL A 108 2.56 -19.19 3.05
CA VAL A 108 2.98 -18.34 1.93
C VAL A 108 1.77 -17.81 1.14
N ARG A 109 0.76 -18.65 0.89
CA ARG A 109 -0.45 -18.22 0.16
C ARG A 109 -1.24 -17.18 0.94
N ALA A 110 -1.44 -17.40 2.25
CA ALA A 110 -2.15 -16.44 3.10
C ALA A 110 -1.36 -15.14 3.23
N VAL A 111 -0.03 -15.22 3.29
CA VAL A 111 0.85 -14.04 3.26
C VAL A 111 0.65 -13.26 1.97
N GLY A 112 0.61 -13.93 0.82
CA GLY A 112 0.35 -13.29 -0.47
C GLY A 112 -0.99 -12.56 -0.50
N THR A 113 -2.03 -13.17 0.07
CA THR A 113 -3.35 -12.52 0.20
C THR A 113 -3.28 -11.27 1.07
N ALA A 114 -2.54 -11.34 2.19
CA ALA A 114 -2.34 -10.19 3.08
C ALA A 114 -1.57 -9.06 2.38
N VAL A 115 -0.56 -9.39 1.57
CA VAL A 115 0.16 -8.40 0.75
C VAL A 115 -0.81 -7.68 -0.19
N GLY A 116 -1.69 -8.44 -0.86
CA GLY A 116 -2.68 -7.89 -1.78
C GLY A 116 -3.76 -7.06 -1.10
N SER A 117 -3.95 -7.20 0.20
CA SER A 117 -4.94 -6.43 0.97
C SER A 117 -4.34 -5.23 1.73
N ASN A 118 -3.07 -4.90 1.46
CA ASN A 118 -2.41 -3.74 2.06
C ASN A 118 -3.22 -2.46 1.82
N PRO A 119 -3.68 -1.77 2.88
CA PRO A 119 -4.51 -0.58 2.73
C PRO A 119 -3.73 0.71 2.50
N ILE A 120 -2.40 0.70 2.62
CA ILE A 120 -1.57 1.90 2.47
C ILE A 120 -0.42 1.58 1.52
N CYS A 121 -0.69 1.64 0.22
CA CYS A 121 0.33 1.35 -0.79
C CYS A 121 1.49 2.35 -0.70
N HIS A 122 2.63 1.99 -1.23
CA HIS A 122 3.86 2.78 -1.24
C HIS A 122 4.50 2.92 0.15
N ILE A 123 3.80 3.47 1.14
CA ILE A 123 4.32 3.64 2.51
C ILE A 123 4.56 2.26 3.14
N VAL A 124 3.59 1.35 3.03
CA VAL A 124 3.79 -0.07 3.32
C VAL A 124 4.15 -0.73 1.98
N PRO A 125 5.43 -1.07 1.76
CA PRO A 125 5.94 -1.30 0.40
C PRO A 125 5.63 -2.68 -0.16
N CYS A 126 4.37 -2.99 -0.36
CA CYS A 126 3.95 -4.27 -0.95
C CYS A 126 4.46 -4.46 -2.38
N HIS A 127 4.83 -3.38 -3.07
CA HIS A 127 5.46 -3.45 -4.40
C HIS A 127 6.85 -4.09 -4.37
N ARG A 128 7.49 -4.22 -3.20
CA ARG A 128 8.82 -4.83 -3.06
C ARG A 128 8.76 -6.35 -2.90
N VAL A 129 7.58 -6.95 -3.03
CA VAL A 129 7.43 -8.42 -3.02
C VAL A 129 7.22 -8.89 -4.45
N VAL A 130 8.04 -9.84 -4.89
CA VAL A 130 8.05 -10.31 -6.28
C VAL A 130 7.99 -11.85 -6.33
N PRO A 131 7.46 -12.42 -7.44
CA PRO A 131 7.43 -13.87 -7.59
C PRO A 131 8.84 -14.46 -7.71
N ALA A 132 9.06 -15.64 -7.12
CA ALA A 132 10.32 -16.37 -7.25
C ALA A 132 10.62 -16.74 -8.71
N ALA A 133 9.59 -16.98 -9.52
CA ALA A 133 9.72 -17.33 -10.93
C ALA A 133 10.16 -16.17 -11.83
N GLY A 134 10.20 -14.95 -11.29
CA GLY A 134 10.56 -13.74 -12.05
C GLY A 134 9.33 -12.90 -12.42
N GLY A 135 9.58 -11.76 -13.06
CA GLY A 135 8.53 -10.78 -13.35
C GLY A 135 8.19 -9.94 -12.12
N THR A 136 7.21 -9.04 -12.29
CA THR A 136 6.79 -8.15 -11.20
C THR A 136 5.70 -8.75 -10.32
N GLY A 137 4.87 -9.64 -10.86
CA GLY A 137 3.72 -10.17 -10.13
C GLY A 137 2.55 -9.20 -10.04
N ASN A 138 1.58 -9.55 -9.22
CA ASN A 138 0.38 -8.75 -9.04
C ASN A 138 0.63 -7.54 -8.15
N TYR A 139 -0.18 -6.51 -8.35
CA TYR A 139 -0.17 -5.31 -7.54
C TYR A 139 -1.55 -4.66 -7.58
N HIS A 140 -2.00 -4.12 -6.45
CA HIS A 140 -3.31 -3.46 -6.35
C HIS A 140 -3.43 -2.30 -7.35
N GLY A 141 -2.38 -1.50 -7.50
CA GLY A 141 -2.34 -0.38 -8.44
C GLY A 141 -2.05 -0.78 -9.88
N GLY A 142 -1.86 -2.06 -10.17
CA GLY A 142 -1.53 -2.58 -11.49
C GLY A 142 -0.04 -2.82 -11.69
N ALA A 143 0.29 -3.78 -12.56
CA ALA A 143 1.67 -4.18 -12.81
C ALA A 143 2.55 -3.06 -13.36
N GLU A 144 1.96 -2.15 -14.15
CA GLU A 144 2.69 -1.02 -14.73
C GLU A 144 3.22 -0.07 -13.65
N ILE A 145 2.40 0.29 -12.67
CA ILE A 145 2.81 1.16 -11.57
C ILE A 145 3.83 0.44 -10.69
N LYS A 146 3.63 -0.84 -10.39
CA LYS A 146 4.59 -1.62 -9.62
C LYS A 146 5.97 -1.61 -10.27
N LYS A 147 6.02 -1.84 -11.57
CA LYS A 147 7.26 -1.82 -12.32
C LYS A 147 7.94 -0.45 -12.27
N ALA A 148 7.16 0.63 -12.43
CA ALA A 148 7.68 1.99 -12.38
C ALA A 148 8.26 2.33 -11.01
N LEU A 149 7.58 1.94 -9.94
CA LEU A 149 8.07 2.13 -8.56
C LEU A 149 9.39 1.40 -8.34
N LEU A 150 9.49 0.14 -8.76
CA LEU A 150 10.70 -0.66 -8.59
C LEU A 150 11.88 -0.09 -9.41
N ILE A 151 11.62 0.37 -10.62
CA ILE A 151 12.66 0.97 -11.47
C ILE A 151 13.21 2.25 -10.83
N GLU A 152 12.33 3.12 -10.33
CA GLU A 152 12.75 4.36 -9.70
C GLU A 152 13.57 4.10 -8.43
N GLU A 153 13.12 3.17 -7.59
CA GLU A 153 13.83 2.82 -6.35
C GLU A 153 15.22 2.29 -6.64
N LYS A 154 15.35 1.40 -7.61
CA LYS A 154 16.64 0.83 -8.00
C LYS A 154 17.57 1.87 -8.60
N ALA A 155 17.05 2.80 -9.38
CA ALA A 155 17.84 3.86 -9.98
C ALA A 155 18.39 4.83 -8.93
N ARG A 156 17.64 5.09 -7.86
CA ARG A 156 18.02 6.07 -6.84
C ARG A 156 19.12 5.61 -5.90
N ILE A 157 19.31 4.31 -5.72
CA ILE A 157 20.31 3.79 -4.79
C ILE A 157 21.72 3.67 -5.40
N LYS A 158 21.88 4.07 -6.63
CA LYS A 158 23.21 4.09 -7.28
C LYS A 158 24.13 5.17 -6.64
#